data_be38c1d6239fa7e5223dd7b331c0ea3f
#
_entry.id   be38c1d6239fa7e5223dd7b331c0ea3f
#
_cell.length_a   1.000
_cell.length_b   1.000
_cell.length_c   1.000
_cell.angle_alpha   90.00
_cell.angle_beta   90.00
_cell.angle_gamma   90.00
#
_symmetry.space_group_name_H-M   'P 1'
#
loop_
_entity.id
_entity.type
_entity.pdbx_description
1 polymer ?
#
loop_
_entity_poly.entity_id
_entity_poly.type
_entity_poly.pdbx_seq_one_letter_code
_entity_poly.pdbx_strand_id
1 'polypeptide(L)'
;MKNFDDIRCTDFHTHPVTDVFRTAISELGIDPVEEDGFPLPAWSVEEHIDFMEKAGIDYAVLSAPVPHIYNGDNDKARMAARKINEDIADLVRNNADKFCFVGIAPLPDVSGAIEDTY
;
A
#
# COMPACT_ATOMS: atom_id res chain seq x y z
N MET A 1 1.72 -3.10 19.91
CA MET A 1 1.23 -1.79 19.41
C MET A 1 1.98 -0.68 20.15
N LYS A 2 2.45 0.31 19.41
CA LYS A 2 3.17 1.44 19.99
C LYS A 2 2.22 2.32 20.81
N ASN A 3 2.70 2.81 21.95
CA ASN A 3 1.96 3.82 22.70
C ASN A 3 2.02 5.15 21.93
N PHE A 4 0.86 5.76 21.66
CA PHE A 4 0.79 7.03 20.93
C PHE A 4 1.53 8.18 21.63
N ASP A 5 1.67 8.12 22.94
CA ASP A 5 2.44 9.13 23.69
C ASP A 5 3.94 9.12 23.36
N ASP A 6 4.45 8.02 22.81
CA ASP A 6 5.86 7.86 22.41
C ASP A 6 6.11 8.26 20.95
N ILE A 7 5.06 8.55 20.19
CA ILE A 7 5.19 8.96 18.78
C ILE A 7 5.38 10.47 18.71
N ARG A 8 6.51 10.90 18.16
CA ARG A 8 6.87 12.33 17.99
C ARG A 8 6.83 12.79 16.54
N CYS A 9 7.10 11.87 15.61
CA CYS A 9 7.13 12.17 14.19
C CYS A 9 6.43 11.05 13.42
N THR A 10 5.36 11.38 12.70
CA THR A 10 4.61 10.44 11.88
C THR A 10 4.65 10.87 10.42
N ASP A 11 5.01 9.93 9.53
CA ASP A 11 4.88 10.11 8.09
C ASP A 11 3.49 9.65 7.65
N PHE A 12 2.66 10.58 7.19
CA PHE A 12 1.29 10.31 6.75
C PHE A 12 1.16 10.01 5.26
N HIS A 13 2.24 10.12 4.48
CA HIS A 13 2.17 9.91 3.04
C HIS A 13 3.39 9.14 2.55
N THR A 14 3.30 7.84 2.66
CA THR A 14 4.35 6.95 2.18
C THR A 14 3.75 5.66 1.63
N HIS A 15 4.43 5.07 0.64
CA HIS A 15 3.88 3.97 -0.15
C HIS A 15 4.77 2.74 -0.08
N PRO A 16 4.23 1.59 0.38
CA PRO A 16 4.93 0.32 0.30
C PRO A 16 4.76 -0.25 -1.10
N VAL A 17 5.81 -0.25 -1.88
CA VAL A 17 5.79 -0.86 -3.23
C VAL A 17 6.18 -2.32 -3.12
N THR A 18 5.25 -3.14 -2.61
CA THR A 18 5.47 -4.56 -2.35
C THR A 18 5.51 -5.38 -3.63
N ASP A 19 6.05 -6.59 -3.55
CA ASP A 19 6.05 -7.54 -4.67
C ASP A 19 4.62 -7.93 -5.07
N VAL A 20 3.71 -8.05 -4.11
CA VAL A 20 2.29 -8.33 -4.37
C VAL A 20 1.66 -7.20 -5.19
N PHE A 21 1.94 -5.94 -4.85
CA PHE A 21 1.46 -4.80 -5.63
C PHE A 21 2.01 -4.83 -7.06
N ARG A 22 3.32 -5.07 -7.23
CA ARG A 22 3.95 -5.16 -8.55
C ARG A 22 3.35 -6.27 -9.39
N THR A 23 3.14 -7.43 -8.80
CA THR A 23 2.54 -8.58 -9.49
C THR A 23 1.09 -8.29 -9.89
N ALA A 24 0.31 -7.68 -9.00
CA ALA A 24 -1.09 -7.31 -9.28
C ALA A 24 -1.18 -6.33 -10.47
N ILE A 25 -0.35 -5.30 -10.49
CA ILE A 25 -0.29 -4.33 -11.60
C ILE A 25 0.07 -5.03 -12.91
N SER A 26 1.09 -5.89 -12.88
CA SER A 26 1.53 -6.65 -14.06
C SER A 26 0.44 -7.58 -14.60
N GLU A 27 -0.24 -8.29 -13.73
CA GLU A 27 -1.35 -9.20 -14.10
C GLU A 27 -2.55 -8.45 -14.70
N LEU A 28 -2.77 -7.21 -14.26
CA LEU A 28 -3.80 -6.34 -14.82
C LEU A 28 -3.41 -5.72 -16.17
N GLY A 29 -2.16 -5.90 -16.61
CA GLY A 29 -1.63 -5.31 -17.82
C GLY A 29 -1.44 -3.80 -17.73
N ILE A 30 -1.31 -3.26 -16.54
CA ILE A 30 -1.10 -1.83 -16.29
C ILE A 30 0.40 -1.53 -16.30
N ASP A 31 0.82 -0.58 -17.13
CA ASP A 31 2.21 -0.12 -17.20
C ASP A 31 2.34 1.20 -16.42
N PRO A 32 3.12 1.23 -15.31
CA PRO A 32 3.30 2.46 -14.54
C PRO A 32 3.90 3.61 -15.34
N VAL A 33 4.76 3.32 -16.31
CA VAL A 33 5.37 4.36 -17.14
C VAL A 33 4.33 5.03 -18.07
N GLU A 34 3.42 4.23 -18.64
CA GLU A 34 2.35 4.77 -19.48
C GLU A 34 1.32 5.55 -18.67
N GLU A 35 0.93 5.04 -17.50
CA GLU A 35 -0.11 5.64 -16.66
C GLU A 35 0.37 6.89 -15.93
N ASP A 36 1.56 6.84 -15.34
CA ASP A 36 2.04 7.86 -14.42
C ASP A 36 3.36 8.51 -14.83
N GLY A 37 3.99 8.06 -15.91
CA GLY A 37 5.20 8.64 -16.48
C GLY A 37 6.51 8.19 -15.84
N PHE A 38 6.48 7.25 -14.89
CA PHE A 38 7.69 6.74 -14.24
C PHE A 38 7.52 5.27 -13.83
N PRO A 39 8.61 4.50 -13.75
CA PRO A 39 8.56 3.13 -13.26
C PRO A 39 8.35 3.09 -11.75
N LEU A 40 7.81 1.98 -11.23
CA LEU A 40 7.72 1.78 -9.79
C LEU A 40 9.12 1.68 -9.19
N PRO A 41 9.38 2.39 -8.09
CA PRO A 41 10.68 2.31 -7.42
C PRO A 41 10.87 0.96 -6.73
N ALA A 42 12.12 0.58 -6.52
CA ALA A 42 12.44 -0.55 -5.65
C ALA A 42 12.06 -0.22 -4.20
N TRP A 43 11.56 -1.20 -3.47
CA TRP A 43 11.14 -1.01 -2.08
C TRP A 43 11.32 -2.30 -1.28
N SER A 44 11.74 -2.17 -0.02
CA SER A 44 11.69 -3.25 0.96
C SER A 44 11.33 -2.68 2.33
N VAL A 45 10.72 -3.51 3.18
CA VAL A 45 10.34 -3.09 4.54
C VAL A 45 11.59 -2.75 5.37
N GLU A 46 12.65 -3.49 5.19
CA GLU A 46 13.91 -3.29 5.90
C GLU A 46 14.54 -1.92 5.56
N GLU A 47 14.59 -1.58 4.28
CA GLU A 47 15.10 -0.27 3.84
C GLU A 47 14.21 0.88 4.30
N HIS A 48 12.90 0.68 4.33
CA HIS A 48 11.96 1.68 4.80
C HIS A 48 12.15 1.96 6.30
N ILE A 49 12.28 0.91 7.10
CA ILE A 49 12.53 1.05 8.55
C ILE A 49 13.88 1.73 8.80
N ASP A 50 14.92 1.35 8.06
CA ASP A 50 16.25 1.98 8.15
C ASP A 50 16.18 3.48 7.83
N PHE A 51 15.45 3.84 6.77
CA PHE A 51 15.19 5.23 6.42
C PHE A 51 14.47 5.98 7.54
N MET A 52 13.43 5.39 8.12
CA MET A 52 12.69 6.00 9.24
C MET A 52 13.59 6.28 10.43
N GLU A 53 14.44 5.32 10.80
CA GLU A 53 15.38 5.48 11.90
C GLU A 53 16.38 6.62 11.65
N LYS A 54 16.93 6.69 10.45
CA LYS A 54 17.87 7.75 10.05
C LYS A 54 17.22 9.12 9.97
N ALA A 55 15.96 9.17 9.53
CA ALA A 55 15.21 10.42 9.39
C ALA A 55 14.51 10.90 10.68
N GLY A 56 14.54 10.10 11.75
CA GLY A 56 13.84 10.42 12.99
C GLY A 56 12.32 10.28 12.92
N ILE A 57 11.83 9.40 12.03
CA ILE A 57 10.41 9.10 11.87
C ILE A 57 10.05 7.90 12.75
N ASP A 58 9.12 8.08 13.69
CA ASP A 58 8.74 7.03 14.65
C ASP A 58 7.68 6.09 14.10
N TYR A 59 6.78 6.62 13.25
CA TYR A 59 5.60 5.89 12.80
C TYR A 59 5.25 6.32 11.37
N ALA A 60 4.69 5.41 10.59
CA ALA A 60 4.27 5.70 9.22
C ALA A 60 2.91 5.12 8.90
N VAL A 61 2.11 5.88 8.17
CA VAL A 61 0.82 5.45 7.63
C VAL A 61 1.05 5.06 6.17
N LEU A 62 0.99 3.76 5.91
CA LEU A 62 1.20 3.22 4.56
C LEU A 62 -0.09 3.33 3.74
N SER A 63 0.04 3.71 2.48
CA SER A 63 -1.04 3.67 1.51
C SER A 63 -0.53 3.13 0.18
N ALA A 64 -1.39 2.46 -0.58
CA ALA A 64 -0.97 1.89 -1.86
C ALA A 64 -0.51 2.99 -2.82
N PRO A 65 0.56 2.75 -3.58
CA PRO A 65 1.04 3.71 -4.56
C PRO A 65 0.15 3.75 -5.81
N VAL A 66 0.46 4.65 -6.72
CA VAL A 66 -0.05 4.60 -8.08
C VAL A 66 0.77 3.59 -8.91
N PRO A 67 0.26 3.06 -10.03
CA PRO A 67 -1.01 3.40 -10.66
C PRO A 67 -2.22 2.77 -9.99
N HIS A 68 -3.41 3.26 -10.35
CA HIS A 68 -4.68 2.70 -9.89
C HIS A 68 -4.89 1.28 -10.44
N ILE A 69 -5.49 0.40 -9.64
CA ILE A 69 -5.63 -1.03 -9.95
C ILE A 69 -6.85 -1.38 -10.82
N TYR A 70 -7.25 -0.51 -11.71
CA TYR A 70 -8.40 -0.71 -12.58
C TYR A 70 -7.99 -0.75 -14.05
N ASN A 71 -8.38 -1.81 -14.75
CA ASN A 71 -8.11 -2.01 -16.18
C ASN A 71 -9.39 -2.15 -17.02
N GLY A 72 -10.56 -1.82 -16.46
CA GLY A 72 -11.87 -1.99 -17.10
C GLY A 72 -12.65 -3.22 -16.60
N ASP A 73 -12.06 -4.04 -15.72
CA ASP A 73 -12.67 -5.24 -15.16
C ASP A 73 -12.81 -5.11 -13.65
N ASN A 74 -14.07 -4.96 -13.18
CA ASN A 74 -14.37 -4.79 -11.75
C ASN A 74 -13.96 -6.00 -10.91
N ASP A 75 -14.15 -7.22 -11.41
CA ASP A 75 -13.81 -8.44 -10.66
C ASP A 75 -12.31 -8.57 -10.44
N LYS A 76 -11.51 -8.25 -11.45
CA LYS A 76 -10.06 -8.23 -11.34
C LYS A 76 -9.58 -7.14 -10.39
N ALA A 77 -10.19 -5.96 -10.41
CA ALA A 77 -9.87 -4.88 -9.48
C ALA A 77 -10.18 -5.27 -8.03
N ARG A 78 -11.30 -5.95 -7.77
CA ARG A 78 -11.64 -6.49 -6.44
C ARG A 78 -10.60 -7.50 -5.95
N MET A 79 -10.21 -8.43 -6.80
CA MET A 79 -9.21 -9.44 -6.45
C MET A 79 -7.86 -8.79 -6.15
N ALA A 80 -7.44 -7.83 -6.96
CA ALA A 80 -6.20 -7.10 -6.77
C ALA A 80 -6.22 -6.29 -5.47
N ALA A 81 -7.29 -5.55 -5.20
CA ALA A 81 -7.45 -4.78 -3.96
C ALA A 81 -7.35 -5.70 -2.73
N ARG A 82 -8.02 -6.84 -2.78
CA ARG A 82 -8.02 -7.80 -1.67
C ARG A 82 -6.63 -8.36 -1.39
N LYS A 83 -5.92 -8.79 -2.43
CA LYS A 83 -4.54 -9.30 -2.31
C LYS A 83 -3.58 -8.25 -1.76
N ILE A 84 -3.67 -7.03 -2.27
CA ILE A 84 -2.81 -5.92 -1.84
C ILE A 84 -3.09 -5.59 -0.37
N ASN A 85 -4.35 -5.46 0.01
CA ASN A 85 -4.74 -5.16 1.39
C ASN A 85 -4.30 -6.25 2.37
N GLU A 86 -4.46 -7.51 2.02
CA GLU A 86 -4.03 -8.65 2.85
C GLU A 86 -2.50 -8.65 3.04
N ASP A 87 -1.75 -8.39 1.98
CA ASP A 87 -0.29 -8.31 2.04
C ASP A 87 0.19 -7.17 2.93
N ILE A 88 -0.38 -5.98 2.76
CA ILE A 88 -0.03 -4.83 3.61
C ILE A 88 -0.46 -5.07 5.06
N ALA A 89 -1.62 -5.70 5.29
CA ALA A 89 -2.08 -6.06 6.62
C ALA A 89 -1.09 -7.01 7.32
N ASP A 90 -0.55 -7.99 6.61
CA ASP A 90 0.47 -8.90 7.14
C ASP A 90 1.77 -8.15 7.48
N LEU A 91 2.21 -7.28 6.60
CA LEU A 91 3.39 -6.45 6.82
C LEU A 91 3.22 -5.57 8.07
N VAL A 92 2.05 -4.96 8.24
CA VAL A 92 1.73 -4.13 9.41
C VAL A 92 1.67 -4.96 10.68
N ARG A 93 1.06 -6.16 10.65
CA ARG A 93 1.04 -7.04 11.82
C ARG A 93 2.44 -7.42 12.30
N ASN A 94 3.36 -7.64 11.37
CA ASN A 94 4.74 -7.98 11.69
C ASN A 94 5.58 -6.77 12.14
N ASN A 95 5.06 -5.55 11.97
CA ASN A 95 5.75 -4.29 12.29
C ASN A 95 4.77 -3.28 12.94
N ALA A 96 3.94 -3.74 13.86
CA ALA A 96 2.84 -2.96 14.44
C ALA A 96 3.29 -1.73 15.25
N ASP A 97 4.54 -1.71 15.70
CA ASP A 97 5.14 -0.56 16.39
C ASP A 97 5.63 0.53 15.43
N LYS A 98 5.70 0.25 14.14
CA LYS A 98 6.22 1.16 13.10
C LYS A 98 5.15 1.63 12.12
N PHE A 99 4.16 0.78 11.81
CA PHE A 99 3.23 1.02 10.71
C PHE A 99 1.76 0.79 11.09
N CYS A 100 0.91 1.61 10.49
CA CYS A 100 -0.47 1.27 10.17
C CYS A 100 -0.71 1.50 8.68
N PHE A 101 -1.89 1.22 8.17
CA PHE A 101 -2.15 1.41 6.73
C PHE A 101 -3.58 1.85 6.44
N VAL A 102 -3.74 2.47 5.29
CA VAL A 102 -5.03 2.77 4.67
C VAL A 102 -5.22 1.78 3.52
N GLY A 103 -6.30 1.02 3.57
CA GLY A 103 -6.60 0.04 2.54
C GLY A 103 -6.98 0.67 1.20
N ILE A 104 -6.75 -0.08 0.13
CA ILE A 104 -7.16 0.32 -1.21
C ILE A 104 -8.57 -0.20 -1.51
N ALA A 105 -9.39 0.62 -2.15
CA ALA A 105 -10.74 0.25 -2.59
C ALA A 105 -10.76 -0.03 -4.10
N PRO A 106 -11.58 -0.99 -4.57
CA PRO A 106 -11.64 -1.36 -5.98
C PRO A 106 -12.50 -0.41 -6.81
N LEU A 107 -12.25 0.89 -6.72
CA LEU A 107 -12.96 1.89 -7.51
C LEU A 107 -12.60 1.74 -9.00
N PRO A 108 -13.51 2.05 -9.94
CA PRO A 108 -14.80 2.75 -9.73
C PRO A 108 -15.98 1.85 -9.31
N ASP A 109 -15.76 0.60 -8.96
CA ASP A 109 -16.80 -0.31 -8.48
C ASP A 109 -17.23 0.07 -7.05
N VAL A 110 -18.24 0.91 -6.92
CA VAL A 110 -18.72 1.41 -5.61
C VAL A 110 -19.29 0.27 -4.75
N SER A 111 -20.05 -0.64 -5.36
CA SER A 111 -20.62 -1.79 -4.64
C SER A 111 -19.53 -2.69 -4.09
N GLY A 112 -18.51 -3.00 -4.92
CA GLY A 112 -17.36 -3.78 -4.50
C GLY A 112 -16.55 -3.09 -3.41
N ALA A 113 -16.36 -1.79 -3.51
CA ALA A 113 -15.66 -1.00 -2.49
C ALA A 113 -16.37 -1.06 -1.14
N ILE A 114 -17.70 -0.97 -1.14
CA ILE A 114 -18.50 -1.07 0.09
C ILE A 114 -18.41 -2.47 0.69
N GLU A 115 -18.55 -3.52 -0.12
CA GLU A 115 -18.45 -4.92 0.35
C GLU A 115 -17.08 -5.24 0.94
N ASP A 116 -16.01 -4.74 0.34
CA ASP A 116 -14.63 -5.03 0.78
C ASP A 116 -14.20 -4.18 1.98
N THR A 117 -14.94 -3.13 2.32
CA THR A 117 -14.65 -2.26 3.46
C THR A 117 -15.32 -2.74 4.75
N TYR A 118 -16.43 -3.45 4.64
CA TYR A 118 -17.22 -3.91 5.80
C TYR A 118 -17.19 -5.43 5.99
#